data_1f7a315acf2a499076f6b7096127a66a
#
_entry.id   1f7a315acf2a499076f6b7096127a66a
#
_cell.length_a   1.000
_cell.length_b   1.000
_cell.length_c   1.000
_cell.angle_alpha   90.00
_cell.angle_beta   90.00
_cell.angle_gamma   90.00
#
_symmetry.space_group_name_H-M   'P 1'
#
loop_
_entity.id
_entity.type
_entity.pdbx_description
1 polymer ?
#
loop_
_entity_poly.entity_id
_entity_poly.type
_entity_poly.pdbx_seq_one_letter_code
_entity_poly.pdbx_strand_id
1 'polypeptide(L)'
;MAESDRRPVRPEYLRQCAGTSRGIALVLVLWVLTLLTVMAVGMTAAQRTETALTENLIADARFRALADAAITYTVYNFIAPPPGEGLATGGKLDQANADLPPPWLPNGAPRPWGFDGKRLTIAVSNEQSRINLNQAPAEVLAALLKALGVEEEPAMAIADAISDFRDGDDLKLMHGAEDADYQEAGRALGAKDAPFVAVEELQQVLGVNRALYRLLAPEVTVDTASRQVDQTFASAAVLAALQGIPLDQAAIQLQQRDEQALAGAPGTVAVNRGGPLYRIQVKEQGGAGTARAMEALVEISPGRSPPFRVHWRRFGLIAPPPVVPKDNG
;
A
#
# COMPACT_ATOMS: atom_id res chain seq x y z
N MET A 1 92.02 -69.35 -48.17
CA MET A 1 90.84 -70.04 -47.69
C MET A 1 90.72 -69.63 -46.22
N ALA A 2 89.95 -68.57 -45.99
CA ALA A 2 89.73 -68.05 -44.69
C ALA A 2 88.23 -67.66 -44.60
N GLU A 3 87.55 -68.40 -43.76
CA GLU A 3 86.14 -68.29 -43.44
C GLU A 3 85.94 -67.21 -42.36
N SER A 4 85.17 -66.19 -42.68
CA SER A 4 84.93 -65.04 -41.84
C SER A 4 83.70 -65.33 -40.98
N ASP A 5 83.95 -65.49 -39.68
CA ASP A 5 82.92 -65.56 -38.64
C ASP A 5 82.24 -64.17 -38.41
N ARG A 6 81.02 -64.05 -38.81
CA ARG A 6 80.19 -62.87 -38.52
C ARG A 6 79.18 -63.26 -37.46
N ARG A 7 79.43 -62.84 -36.22
CA ARG A 7 78.38 -62.84 -35.17
C ARG A 7 77.38 -61.74 -35.36
N PRO A 8 76.09 -62.00 -35.21
CA PRO A 8 75.09 -60.94 -35.27
C PRO A 8 75.09 -60.16 -33.98
N VAL A 9 75.18 -58.84 -34.12
CA VAL A 9 74.98 -57.85 -33.05
C VAL A 9 73.46 -57.76 -32.74
N ARG A 10 73.07 -58.07 -31.51
CA ARG A 10 71.73 -57.79 -31.02
C ARG A 10 71.59 -56.31 -30.71
N PRO A 11 70.60 -55.62 -31.21
CA PRO A 11 70.31 -54.25 -30.75
C PRO A 11 69.51 -54.31 -29.41
N GLU A 12 70.16 -53.93 -28.39
CA GLU A 12 69.67 -53.79 -27.02
C GLU A 12 69.28 -52.33 -26.84
N TYR A 13 68.24 -51.87 -27.46
CA TYR A 13 67.64 -50.57 -27.18
C TYR A 13 66.18 -50.58 -27.57
N LEU A 14 65.27 -50.91 -26.64
CA LEU A 14 63.93 -50.38 -26.56
C LEU A 14 63.23 -50.94 -25.26
N ARG A 15 63.81 -50.60 -24.12
CA ARG A 15 63.02 -50.51 -22.91
C ARG A 15 62.76 -49.09 -22.63
N GLN A 16 61.87 -48.51 -23.41
CA GLN A 16 61.28 -47.19 -23.08
C GLN A 16 60.12 -47.39 -22.11
N CYS A 17 60.34 -46.93 -20.94
CA CYS A 17 59.45 -46.24 -20.02
C CYS A 17 57.95 -46.28 -20.37
N ALA A 18 57.28 -47.38 -20.01
CA ALA A 18 55.84 -47.42 -19.88
C ALA A 18 55.51 -47.30 -18.38
N GLY A 19 55.73 -46.14 -17.82
CA GLY A 19 55.43 -45.91 -16.42
C GLY A 19 55.40 -44.44 -16.12
N THR A 20 54.17 -43.83 -16.10
CA THR A 20 53.75 -42.66 -15.28
C THR A 20 52.58 -41.87 -15.83
N SER A 21 51.94 -42.26 -16.93
CA SER A 21 50.82 -41.52 -17.48
C SER A 21 49.45 -41.79 -16.80
N ARG A 22 49.33 -42.86 -15.97
CA ARG A 22 48.06 -43.22 -15.32
C ARG A 22 47.64 -42.28 -14.18
N GLY A 23 48.57 -41.68 -13.45
CA GLY A 23 48.30 -40.75 -12.36
C GLY A 23 47.81 -39.38 -12.84
N ILE A 24 48.42 -38.85 -13.93
CA ILE A 24 48.09 -37.54 -14.48
C ILE A 24 46.66 -37.52 -15.10
N ALA A 25 46.27 -38.61 -15.79
CA ALA A 25 44.93 -38.74 -16.35
C ALA A 25 43.82 -38.70 -15.26
N LEU A 26 44.07 -39.37 -14.12
CA LEU A 26 43.11 -39.37 -13.01
C LEU A 26 42.95 -37.98 -12.38
N VAL A 27 44.06 -37.26 -12.18
CA VAL A 27 44.03 -35.86 -11.67
C VAL A 27 43.30 -34.95 -12.64
N LEU A 28 43.52 -35.09 -13.94
CA LEU A 28 42.87 -34.29 -14.97
C LEU A 28 41.33 -34.54 -14.99
N VAL A 29 40.94 -35.84 -14.91
CA VAL A 29 39.50 -36.19 -14.83
C VAL A 29 38.87 -35.62 -13.55
N LEU A 30 39.55 -35.73 -12.41
CA LEU A 30 39.05 -35.17 -11.17
C LEU A 30 38.89 -33.64 -11.26
N TRP A 31 39.87 -32.98 -11.87
CA TRP A 31 39.82 -31.51 -12.08
C TRP A 31 38.69 -31.10 -13.01
N VAL A 32 38.45 -31.81 -14.09
CA VAL A 32 37.32 -31.58 -15.00
C VAL A 32 35.99 -31.81 -14.29
N LEU A 33 35.86 -32.88 -13.48
CA LEU A 33 34.66 -33.17 -12.72
C LEU A 33 34.35 -32.07 -11.68
N THR A 34 35.39 -31.59 -10.97
CA THR A 34 35.21 -30.47 -10.02
C THR A 34 34.77 -29.18 -10.75
N LEU A 35 35.38 -28.86 -11.90
CA LEU A 35 35.00 -27.73 -12.69
C LEU A 35 33.54 -27.82 -13.18
N LEU A 36 33.13 -28.96 -13.72
CA LEU A 36 31.77 -29.24 -14.15
C LEU A 36 30.77 -29.14 -12.98
N THR A 37 31.16 -29.66 -11.79
CA THR A 37 30.30 -29.55 -10.60
C THR A 37 30.10 -28.11 -10.17
N VAL A 38 31.15 -27.28 -10.16
CA VAL A 38 31.06 -25.85 -9.84
C VAL A 38 30.19 -25.12 -10.86
N MET A 39 30.37 -25.42 -12.15
CA MET A 39 29.53 -24.84 -13.20
C MET A 39 28.04 -25.23 -13.07
N ALA A 40 27.78 -26.52 -12.78
CA ALA A 40 26.40 -27.01 -12.57
C ALA A 40 25.74 -26.39 -11.35
N VAL A 41 26.46 -26.22 -10.23
CA VAL A 41 25.96 -25.54 -9.05
C VAL A 41 25.67 -24.06 -9.34
N GLY A 42 26.57 -23.34 -10.03
CA GLY A 42 26.39 -21.96 -10.43
C GLY A 42 25.17 -21.77 -11.34
N MET A 43 25.02 -22.65 -12.34
CA MET A 43 23.86 -22.62 -13.24
C MET A 43 22.53 -22.88 -12.51
N THR A 44 22.52 -23.84 -11.58
CA THR A 44 21.32 -24.15 -10.78
C THR A 44 20.94 -22.99 -9.89
N ALA A 45 21.90 -22.29 -9.29
CA ALA A 45 21.64 -21.09 -8.48
C ALA A 45 21.05 -19.96 -9.32
N ALA A 46 21.60 -19.69 -10.50
CA ALA A 46 21.09 -18.68 -11.44
C ALA A 46 19.64 -19.01 -11.87
N GLN A 47 19.38 -20.26 -12.25
CA GLN A 47 18.04 -20.70 -12.65
C GLN A 47 17.00 -20.53 -11.53
N ARG A 48 17.35 -20.84 -10.28
CA ARG A 48 16.44 -20.64 -9.13
C ARG A 48 16.08 -19.17 -8.95
N THR A 49 17.03 -18.27 -9.10
CA THR A 49 16.80 -16.83 -9.00
C THR A 49 15.90 -16.33 -10.12
N GLU A 50 16.14 -16.74 -11.37
CA GLU A 50 15.31 -16.38 -12.52
C GLU A 50 13.88 -16.90 -12.40
N THR A 51 13.73 -18.16 -11.93
CA THR A 51 12.41 -18.74 -11.68
C THR A 51 11.65 -17.96 -10.60
N ALA A 52 12.30 -17.65 -9.47
CA ALA A 52 11.68 -16.85 -8.41
C ALA A 52 11.29 -15.44 -8.86
N LEU A 53 12.11 -14.77 -9.68
CA LEU A 53 11.79 -13.48 -10.28
C LEU A 53 10.57 -13.58 -11.21
N THR A 54 10.55 -14.61 -12.05
CA THR A 54 9.43 -14.84 -12.98
C THR A 54 8.13 -15.13 -12.22
N GLU A 55 8.17 -15.96 -11.20
CA GLU A 55 7.02 -16.25 -10.35
C GLU A 55 6.49 -14.99 -9.65
N ASN A 56 7.38 -14.13 -9.15
CA ASN A 56 7.00 -12.87 -8.53
C ASN A 56 6.35 -11.92 -9.56
N LEU A 57 6.89 -11.81 -10.78
CA LEU A 57 6.31 -10.98 -11.84
C LEU A 57 4.92 -11.47 -12.24
N ILE A 58 4.74 -12.79 -12.38
CA ILE A 58 3.42 -13.38 -12.68
C ILE A 58 2.44 -13.12 -11.54
N ALA A 59 2.89 -13.28 -10.30
CA ALA A 59 2.05 -13.02 -9.12
C ALA A 59 1.66 -11.54 -9.01
N ASP A 60 2.56 -10.62 -9.33
CA ASP A 60 2.26 -9.18 -9.38
C ASP A 60 1.28 -8.83 -10.50
N ALA A 61 1.46 -9.40 -11.69
CA ALA A 61 0.54 -9.19 -12.80
C ALA A 61 -0.87 -9.70 -12.48
N ARG A 62 -0.96 -10.89 -11.87
CA ARG A 62 -2.24 -11.46 -11.40
C ARG A 62 -2.88 -10.59 -10.33
N PHE A 63 -2.11 -10.13 -9.35
CA PHE A 63 -2.62 -9.23 -8.32
C PHE A 63 -3.16 -7.93 -8.91
N ARG A 64 -2.46 -7.32 -9.88
CA ARG A 64 -2.92 -6.10 -10.56
C ARG A 64 -4.26 -6.33 -11.27
N ALA A 65 -4.40 -7.44 -11.99
CA ALA A 65 -5.66 -7.78 -12.66
C ALA A 65 -6.81 -8.01 -11.67
N LEU A 66 -6.54 -8.70 -10.55
CA LEU A 66 -7.53 -8.90 -9.48
C LEU A 66 -7.90 -7.59 -8.79
N ALA A 67 -6.94 -6.70 -8.58
CA ALA A 67 -7.17 -5.39 -8.00
C ALA A 67 -8.03 -4.50 -8.93
N ASP A 68 -7.79 -4.52 -10.23
CA ASP A 68 -8.63 -3.82 -11.21
C ASP A 68 -10.07 -4.39 -11.25
N ALA A 69 -10.22 -5.71 -11.14
CA ALA A 69 -11.52 -6.35 -11.00
C ALA A 69 -12.24 -5.93 -9.71
N ALA A 70 -11.50 -5.83 -8.59
CA ALA A 70 -12.04 -5.36 -7.32
C ALA A 70 -12.50 -3.90 -7.37
N ILE A 71 -11.74 -3.01 -8.04
CA ILE A 71 -12.17 -1.63 -8.29
C ILE A 71 -13.47 -1.61 -9.10
N THR A 72 -13.52 -2.35 -10.20
CA THR A 72 -14.71 -2.40 -11.07
C THR A 72 -15.92 -2.94 -10.31
N TYR A 73 -15.74 -3.96 -9.50
CA TYR A 73 -16.78 -4.49 -8.63
C TYR A 73 -17.26 -3.45 -7.60
N THR A 74 -16.34 -2.72 -7.00
CA THR A 74 -16.66 -1.63 -6.08
C THR A 74 -17.47 -0.54 -6.77
N VAL A 75 -17.02 -0.07 -7.92
CA VAL A 75 -17.73 0.94 -8.73
C VAL A 75 -19.14 0.47 -9.07
N TYR A 76 -19.29 -0.80 -9.48
CA TYR A 76 -20.60 -1.38 -9.75
C TYR A 76 -21.52 -1.28 -8.53
N ASN A 77 -21.03 -1.63 -7.32
CA ASN A 77 -21.83 -1.56 -6.09
C ASN A 77 -22.20 -0.12 -5.69
N PHE A 78 -21.41 0.88 -6.11
CA PHE A 78 -21.70 2.29 -5.84
C PHE A 78 -22.64 2.92 -6.88
N ILE A 79 -22.70 2.39 -8.11
CA ILE A 79 -23.58 2.89 -9.18
C ILE A 79 -24.92 2.14 -9.17
N ALA A 80 -24.88 0.83 -8.95
CA ALA A 80 -26.08 0.00 -8.93
C ALA A 80 -27.01 0.43 -7.79
N PRO A 81 -28.32 0.46 -8.01
CA PRO A 81 -29.27 0.66 -6.94
C PRO A 81 -29.11 -0.44 -5.90
N PRO A 82 -29.30 -0.13 -4.60
CA PRO A 82 -29.28 -1.16 -3.56
C PRO A 82 -30.24 -2.28 -3.91
N PRO A 83 -29.90 -3.54 -3.57
CA PRO A 83 -30.83 -4.64 -3.73
C PRO A 83 -32.16 -4.32 -3.04
N GLY A 84 -33.27 -4.27 -3.78
CA GLY A 84 -34.60 -3.93 -3.28
C GLY A 84 -35.11 -2.54 -3.66
N GLU A 85 -34.30 -1.60 -4.11
CA GLU A 85 -34.73 -0.24 -4.48
C GLU A 85 -35.60 -0.20 -5.76
N GLY A 86 -35.55 -1.23 -6.61
CA GLY A 86 -36.34 -1.32 -7.85
C GLY A 86 -37.68 -2.04 -7.71
N LEU A 87 -38.02 -2.60 -6.55
CA LEU A 87 -39.22 -3.40 -6.32
C LEU A 87 -40.29 -2.70 -5.48
N ALA A 88 -40.12 -1.42 -5.18
CA ALA A 88 -41.07 -0.63 -4.38
C ALA A 88 -42.34 -0.20 -5.17
N THR A 89 -42.79 -0.99 -6.15
CA THR A 89 -44.12 -0.85 -6.72
C THR A 89 -45.09 -1.77 -5.96
N GLY A 90 -45.54 -1.33 -4.77
CA GLY A 90 -46.81 -1.78 -4.17
C GLY A 90 -46.88 -3.19 -3.53
N GLY A 91 -45.74 -3.86 -3.33
CA GLY A 91 -45.71 -5.18 -2.69
C GLY A 91 -45.17 -5.07 -1.25
N LYS A 92 -45.79 -5.85 -0.33
CA LYS A 92 -45.29 -6.04 1.03
C LYS A 92 -43.82 -6.45 0.97
N LEU A 93 -42.96 -5.70 1.70
CA LEU A 93 -41.57 -6.06 1.94
C LEU A 93 -41.53 -7.34 2.81
N ASP A 94 -41.60 -8.48 2.14
CA ASP A 94 -41.50 -9.78 2.81
C ASP A 94 -40.06 -10.02 3.31
N GLN A 95 -39.96 -10.90 4.31
CA GLN A 95 -38.74 -11.36 5.01
C GLN A 95 -37.53 -11.75 4.09
N ALA A 96 -37.73 -11.79 2.79
CA ALA A 96 -36.69 -12.07 1.77
C ALA A 96 -35.54 -11.05 1.75
N ASN A 97 -35.69 -9.87 2.38
CA ASN A 97 -34.65 -8.82 2.39
C ASN A 97 -33.67 -8.94 3.57
N ALA A 98 -33.93 -9.84 4.53
CA ALA A 98 -33.06 -10.01 5.70
C ALA A 98 -31.70 -10.65 5.35
N ASP A 99 -31.62 -11.39 4.25
CA ASP A 99 -30.41 -12.09 3.79
C ASP A 99 -29.58 -11.27 2.78
N LEU A 100 -29.98 -10.04 2.46
CA LEU A 100 -29.21 -9.19 1.54
C LEU A 100 -27.93 -8.69 2.21
N PRO A 101 -26.79 -8.73 1.50
CA PRO A 101 -25.55 -8.19 2.07
C PRO A 101 -25.73 -6.70 2.38
N PRO A 102 -25.17 -6.22 3.50
CA PRO A 102 -25.26 -4.83 3.89
C PRO A 102 -24.70 -3.90 2.79
N PRO A 103 -25.29 -2.71 2.63
CA PRO A 103 -24.89 -1.77 1.59
C PRO A 103 -23.41 -1.39 1.75
N TRP A 104 -22.78 -1.05 0.63
CA TRP A 104 -21.41 -0.57 0.61
C TRP A 104 -21.40 0.90 1.06
N LEU A 105 -20.72 1.15 2.18
CA LEU A 105 -20.50 2.49 2.73
C LEU A 105 -19.03 2.86 2.59
N PRO A 106 -18.70 4.11 2.25
CA PRO A 106 -17.32 4.55 2.10
C PRO A 106 -16.72 5.01 3.45
N ASN A 107 -16.83 4.16 4.46
CA ASN A 107 -16.38 4.40 5.84
C ASN A 107 -15.03 3.76 6.16
N GLY A 108 -14.33 3.21 5.16
CA GLY A 108 -13.04 2.55 5.33
C GLY A 108 -13.12 1.13 5.89
N ALA A 109 -14.31 0.61 6.19
CA ALA A 109 -14.47 -0.73 6.74
C ALA A 109 -13.99 -1.80 5.74
N PRO A 110 -13.09 -2.72 6.14
CA PRO A 110 -12.58 -3.76 5.27
C PRO A 110 -13.66 -4.82 5.00
N ARG A 111 -13.85 -5.17 3.74
CA ARG A 111 -14.79 -6.20 3.30
C ARG A 111 -14.05 -7.33 2.59
N PRO A 112 -14.29 -8.59 2.95
CA PRO A 112 -13.73 -9.71 2.22
C PRO A 112 -14.38 -9.80 0.83
N TRP A 113 -13.57 -10.06 -0.17
CA TRP A 113 -13.99 -10.29 -1.55
C TRP A 113 -13.20 -11.43 -2.16
N GLY A 114 -13.88 -12.31 -2.87
CA GLY A 114 -13.29 -13.48 -3.51
C GLY A 114 -13.52 -13.48 -5.00
N PHE A 115 -12.48 -13.72 -5.77
CA PHE A 115 -12.54 -13.87 -7.21
C PHE A 115 -11.47 -14.85 -7.68
N ASP A 116 -11.81 -15.75 -8.61
CA ASP A 116 -10.89 -16.73 -9.20
C ASP A 116 -10.08 -17.53 -8.13
N GLY A 117 -10.77 -17.96 -7.07
CA GLY A 117 -10.15 -18.73 -5.97
C GLY A 117 -9.19 -17.92 -5.06
N LYS A 118 -9.04 -16.63 -5.29
CA LYS A 118 -8.24 -15.72 -4.48
C LYS A 118 -9.13 -14.92 -3.53
N ARG A 119 -8.60 -14.65 -2.33
CA ARG A 119 -9.27 -13.80 -1.34
C ARG A 119 -8.54 -12.47 -1.22
N LEU A 120 -9.30 -11.40 -1.35
CA LEU A 120 -8.85 -10.03 -1.19
C LEU A 120 -9.70 -9.35 -0.12
N THR A 121 -9.17 -8.26 0.41
CA THR A 121 -9.94 -7.34 1.25
C THR A 121 -10.03 -6.01 0.52
N ILE A 122 -11.26 -5.49 0.40
CA ILE A 122 -11.53 -4.18 -0.19
C ILE A 122 -11.98 -3.24 0.93
N ALA A 123 -11.37 -2.07 1.02
CA ALA A 123 -11.83 -0.98 1.88
C ALA A 123 -12.07 0.26 1.02
N VAL A 124 -13.19 0.93 1.25
CA VAL A 124 -13.55 2.15 0.51
C VAL A 124 -13.74 3.27 1.49
N SER A 125 -13.08 4.39 1.28
CA SER A 125 -13.28 5.61 2.07
C SER A 125 -13.67 6.78 1.17
N ASN A 126 -14.53 7.66 1.70
CA ASN A 126 -14.86 8.91 1.05
C ASN A 126 -13.67 9.87 1.16
N GLU A 127 -13.10 10.28 0.04
CA GLU A 127 -11.94 11.17 0.05
C GLU A 127 -12.27 12.55 0.62
N GLN A 128 -13.52 13.02 0.44
CA GLN A 128 -13.98 14.29 1.02
C GLN A 128 -14.15 14.27 2.54
N SER A 129 -14.07 13.09 3.16
CA SER A 129 -14.11 12.93 4.63
C SER A 129 -12.73 13.05 5.29
N ARG A 130 -11.69 13.41 4.53
CA ARG A 130 -10.33 13.68 5.00
C ARG A 130 -10.05 15.18 5.04
N ILE A 131 -9.14 15.58 5.90
CA ILE A 131 -8.70 16.97 6.01
C ILE A 131 -7.75 17.29 4.83
N ASN A 132 -8.09 18.30 4.05
CA ASN A 132 -7.25 18.73 2.94
C ASN A 132 -6.04 19.53 3.44
N LEU A 133 -4.83 19.01 3.22
CA LEU A 133 -3.58 19.65 3.63
C LEU A 133 -3.39 21.05 3.05
N ASN A 134 -3.89 21.31 1.85
CA ASN A 134 -3.74 22.59 1.17
C ASN A 134 -4.80 23.63 1.56
N GLN A 135 -5.87 23.20 2.22
CA GLN A 135 -7.02 24.07 2.51
C GLN A 135 -7.31 24.23 4.02
N ALA A 136 -6.83 23.30 4.84
CA ALA A 136 -7.13 23.29 6.26
C ALA A 136 -6.40 24.43 6.99
N PRO A 137 -7.08 25.16 7.89
CA PRO A 137 -6.41 26.07 8.82
C PRO A 137 -5.46 25.35 9.77
N ALA A 138 -4.44 26.04 10.27
CA ALA A 138 -3.48 25.47 11.21
C ALA A 138 -4.15 24.92 12.48
N GLU A 139 -5.20 25.59 12.96
CA GLU A 139 -5.94 25.16 14.15
C GLU A 139 -6.62 23.79 13.96
N VAL A 140 -7.12 23.51 12.75
CA VAL A 140 -7.73 22.20 12.43
C VAL A 140 -6.66 21.12 12.34
N LEU A 141 -5.49 21.44 11.78
CA LEU A 141 -4.35 20.52 11.73
C LEU A 141 -3.80 20.24 13.14
N ALA A 142 -3.69 21.24 13.98
CA ALA A 142 -3.28 21.08 15.39
C ALA A 142 -4.29 20.22 16.16
N ALA A 143 -5.59 20.45 15.97
CA ALA A 143 -6.64 19.63 16.58
C ALA A 143 -6.58 18.16 16.12
N LEU A 144 -6.30 17.90 14.84
CA LEU A 144 -6.09 16.55 14.32
C LEU A 144 -4.87 15.89 14.96
N LEU A 145 -3.75 16.61 15.05
CA LEU A 145 -2.52 16.10 15.67
C LEU A 145 -2.75 15.76 17.15
N LYS A 146 -3.49 16.60 17.88
CA LYS A 146 -3.90 16.32 19.27
C LYS A 146 -4.80 15.08 19.36
N ALA A 147 -5.76 14.92 18.47
CA ALA A 147 -6.60 13.72 18.40
C ALA A 147 -5.80 12.45 18.11
N LEU A 148 -4.65 12.58 17.42
CA LEU A 148 -3.72 11.48 17.16
C LEU A 148 -2.69 11.26 18.30
N GLY A 149 -2.83 11.98 19.42
CA GLY A 149 -2.00 11.78 20.62
C GLY A 149 -0.73 12.62 20.66
N VAL A 150 -0.62 13.67 19.84
CA VAL A 150 0.47 14.64 19.93
C VAL A 150 0.14 15.67 21.00
N GLU A 151 1.11 16.00 21.85
CA GLU A 151 0.99 17.05 22.87
C GLU A 151 0.70 18.42 22.23
N GLU A 152 0.12 19.35 23.00
CA GLU A 152 -0.42 20.62 22.48
C GLU A 152 0.63 21.49 21.79
N GLU A 153 1.75 21.75 22.46
CA GLU A 153 2.82 22.59 21.87
C GLU A 153 3.45 21.97 20.61
N PRO A 154 3.86 20.69 20.59
CA PRO A 154 4.32 20.04 19.36
C PRO A 154 3.25 19.99 18.26
N ALA A 155 1.96 19.84 18.62
CA ALA A 155 0.89 19.82 17.64
C ALA A 155 0.73 21.18 16.95
N MET A 156 0.81 22.28 17.71
CA MET A 156 0.79 23.63 17.16
C MET A 156 2.01 23.87 16.26
N ALA A 157 3.21 23.48 16.72
CA ALA A 157 4.43 23.66 15.96
C ALA A 157 4.40 22.91 14.61
N ILE A 158 3.93 21.67 14.61
CA ILE A 158 3.82 20.88 13.38
C ILE A 158 2.73 21.45 12.45
N ALA A 159 1.60 21.91 13.00
CA ALA A 159 0.54 22.51 12.19
C ALA A 159 0.96 23.82 11.53
N ASP A 160 1.69 24.67 12.26
CA ASP A 160 2.28 25.88 11.73
C ASP A 160 3.34 25.55 10.67
N ALA A 161 4.24 24.57 10.94
CA ALA A 161 5.23 24.12 9.96
C ALA A 161 4.60 23.50 8.69
N ILE A 162 3.45 22.84 8.79
CA ILE A 162 2.69 22.38 7.60
C ILE A 162 2.15 23.59 6.82
N SER A 163 1.77 24.66 7.51
CA SER A 163 1.21 25.86 6.87
C SER A 163 2.33 26.64 6.16
N ASP A 164 3.46 26.88 6.82
CA ASP A 164 4.63 27.52 6.23
C ASP A 164 5.19 26.70 5.05
N PHE A 165 5.25 25.38 5.18
CA PHE A 165 5.75 24.50 4.12
C PHE A 165 4.97 24.62 2.79
N ARG A 166 3.69 25.00 2.84
CA ARG A 166 2.81 25.04 1.66
C ARG A 166 2.50 26.44 1.13
N ASP A 167 2.73 27.49 1.93
CA ASP A 167 2.49 28.86 1.45
C ASP A 167 3.68 29.33 0.59
N GLY A 168 3.60 30.52 0.04
CA GLY A 168 4.59 30.97 -0.94
C GLY A 168 5.36 32.18 -0.45
N ASP A 169 5.35 32.43 0.85
CA ASP A 169 6.14 33.51 1.44
C ASP A 169 7.08 32.97 2.53
N ASP A 170 8.07 33.76 2.94
CA ASP A 170 9.08 33.38 3.94
C ASP A 170 8.71 33.87 5.35
N LEU A 171 7.42 34.14 5.61
CA LEU A 171 6.94 34.68 6.89
C LEU A 171 6.58 33.55 7.85
N LYS A 172 7.54 33.18 8.66
CA LYS A 172 7.39 32.16 9.67
C LYS A 172 6.23 32.44 10.64
N LEU A 173 5.29 31.48 10.75
CA LEU A 173 4.27 31.48 11.80
C LEU A 173 4.91 31.34 13.20
N MET A 174 4.13 31.61 14.23
CA MET A 174 4.65 31.71 15.63
C MET A 174 5.47 30.47 16.05
N HIS A 175 5.04 29.28 15.67
CA HIS A 175 5.70 28.01 15.98
C HIS A 175 6.12 27.27 14.72
N GLY A 176 6.04 27.91 13.56
CA GLY A 176 6.29 27.31 12.26
C GLY A 176 7.75 27.12 11.92
N ALA A 177 8.04 26.81 10.67
CA ALA A 177 9.39 26.54 10.21
C ALA A 177 9.59 26.94 8.76
N GLU A 178 10.58 27.79 8.52
CA GLU A 178 11.01 28.24 7.21
C GLU A 178 12.42 27.72 6.88
N ASP A 179 12.96 28.04 5.72
CA ASP A 179 14.25 27.57 5.19
C ASP A 179 15.39 27.58 6.22
N ALA A 180 15.48 28.62 7.05
CA ALA A 180 16.51 28.73 8.06
C ALA A 180 16.38 27.64 9.14
N ASP A 181 15.14 27.29 9.55
CA ASP A 181 14.89 26.27 10.56
C ASP A 181 15.21 24.87 10.01
N TYR A 182 14.91 24.63 8.73
CA TYR A 182 15.26 23.38 8.04
C TYR A 182 16.77 23.21 7.94
N GLN A 183 17.52 24.28 7.62
CA GLN A 183 18.99 24.28 7.57
C GLN A 183 19.59 24.04 8.98
N GLU A 184 19.06 24.66 10.01
CA GLU A 184 19.50 24.46 11.40
C GLU A 184 19.26 23.02 11.85
N ALA A 185 18.13 22.42 11.41
CA ALA A 185 17.81 21.00 11.62
C ALA A 185 18.63 20.03 10.75
N GLY A 186 19.57 20.53 9.95
CA GLY A 186 20.43 19.72 9.09
C GLY A 186 19.71 19.09 7.89
N ARG A 187 18.58 19.66 7.47
CA ARG A 187 17.86 19.22 6.27
C ARG A 187 18.52 19.79 5.01
N ALA A 188 18.57 18.98 3.94
CA ALA A 188 19.14 19.40 2.67
C ALA A 188 18.21 20.31 1.86
N LEU A 189 16.91 20.28 2.14
CA LEU A 189 15.86 21.07 1.50
C LEU A 189 15.14 21.87 2.58
N GLY A 190 14.71 23.08 2.26
CA GLY A 190 13.89 23.96 3.08
C GLY A 190 12.40 23.66 3.00
N ALA A 191 11.59 24.66 3.34
CA ALA A 191 10.16 24.64 3.08
C ALA A 191 9.94 24.51 1.56
N LYS A 192 8.74 24.09 1.16
CA LYS A 192 8.47 23.87 -0.27
C LYS A 192 7.98 25.15 -0.97
N ASP A 193 7.38 26.07 -0.23
CA ASP A 193 6.77 27.33 -0.69
C ASP A 193 5.73 27.11 -1.81
N ALA A 194 5.09 25.95 -1.76
CA ALA A 194 4.09 25.53 -2.74
C ALA A 194 3.15 24.47 -2.17
N PRO A 195 1.91 24.39 -2.67
CA PRO A 195 0.94 23.38 -2.22
C PRO A 195 1.47 21.96 -2.29
N PHE A 196 1.04 21.12 -1.35
CA PHE A 196 1.31 19.69 -1.37
C PHE A 196 0.72 19.06 -2.64
N VAL A 197 1.50 18.27 -3.36
CA VAL A 197 1.04 17.47 -4.49
C VAL A 197 0.85 16.00 -4.11
N ALA A 198 1.40 15.58 -2.97
CA ALA A 198 1.24 14.24 -2.43
C ALA A 198 1.29 14.28 -0.89
N VAL A 199 0.51 13.39 -0.25
CA VAL A 199 0.51 13.27 1.23
C VAL A 199 1.87 12.84 1.76
N GLU A 200 2.67 12.16 0.96
CA GLU A 200 4.02 11.70 1.28
C GLU A 200 5.00 12.83 1.57
N GLU A 201 4.74 14.04 1.05
CA GLU A 201 5.56 15.25 1.30
C GLU A 201 5.54 15.68 2.77
N LEU A 202 4.52 15.26 3.54
CA LEU A 202 4.50 15.47 4.99
C LEU A 202 5.75 14.94 5.71
N GLN A 203 6.44 13.95 5.15
CA GLN A 203 7.68 13.42 5.71
C GLN A 203 8.85 14.40 5.59
N GLN A 204 8.71 15.46 4.81
CA GLN A 204 9.68 16.54 4.66
C GLN A 204 9.45 17.65 5.67
N VAL A 205 8.23 17.81 6.18
CA VAL A 205 7.86 18.83 7.16
C VAL A 205 8.58 18.60 8.49
N LEU A 206 9.13 19.67 9.07
CA LEU A 206 9.76 19.61 10.40
C LEU A 206 8.78 19.14 11.47
N GLY A 207 9.26 18.29 12.38
CA GLY A 207 8.44 17.68 13.43
C GLY A 207 7.69 16.42 12.99
N VAL A 208 7.49 16.16 11.71
CA VAL A 208 6.83 14.95 11.23
C VAL A 208 7.85 13.82 11.10
N ASN A 209 7.80 12.90 12.03
CA ASN A 209 8.57 11.65 11.96
C ASN A 209 7.76 10.54 11.29
N ARG A 210 8.40 9.40 10.99
CA ARG A 210 7.78 8.26 10.31
C ARG A 210 6.59 7.66 11.09
N ALA A 211 6.63 7.70 12.41
CA ALA A 211 5.53 7.17 13.24
C ALA A 211 4.30 8.08 13.14
N LEU A 212 4.49 9.39 13.29
CA LEU A 212 3.43 10.38 13.15
C LEU A 212 2.87 10.40 11.72
N TYR A 213 3.73 10.35 10.69
CA TYR A 213 3.29 10.25 9.30
C TYR A 213 2.31 9.09 9.08
N ARG A 214 2.59 7.91 9.66
CA ARG A 214 1.70 6.73 9.52
C ARG A 214 0.33 6.93 10.17
N LEU A 215 0.24 7.72 11.21
CA LEU A 215 -1.03 8.07 11.87
C LEU A 215 -1.76 9.16 11.11
N LEU A 216 -1.03 10.16 10.60
CA LEU A 216 -1.59 11.34 9.95
C LEU A 216 -2.03 11.06 8.49
N ALA A 217 -1.24 10.31 7.74
CA ALA A 217 -1.49 10.08 6.32
C ALA A 217 -2.88 9.50 5.97
N PRO A 218 -3.49 8.61 6.77
CA PRO A 218 -4.85 8.14 6.52
C PRO A 218 -5.92 9.21 6.69
N GLU A 219 -5.66 10.26 7.46
CA GLU A 219 -6.62 11.26 7.89
C GLU A 219 -6.66 12.51 6.97
N VAL A 220 -5.66 12.64 6.11
CA VAL A 220 -5.48 13.83 5.27
C VAL A 220 -5.50 13.50 3.79
N THR A 221 -5.70 14.53 2.98
CA THR A 221 -5.72 14.45 1.52
C THR A 221 -5.13 15.70 0.88
N VAL A 222 -4.75 15.59 -0.39
CA VAL A 222 -4.41 16.71 -1.29
C VAL A 222 -5.33 16.73 -2.52
N ASP A 223 -6.17 15.71 -2.67
CA ASP A 223 -6.91 15.42 -3.91
C ASP A 223 -8.29 16.08 -3.97
N THR A 224 -8.75 16.73 -2.89
CA THR A 224 -10.07 17.42 -2.88
C THR A 224 -9.88 18.92 -3.09
N ALA A 225 -10.82 19.53 -3.80
CA ALA A 225 -10.88 20.99 -3.94
C ALA A 225 -11.66 21.67 -2.80
N SER A 226 -12.36 20.91 -1.96
CA SER A 226 -13.24 21.42 -0.91
C SER A 226 -12.47 21.71 0.38
N ARG A 227 -12.79 22.84 1.01
CA ARG A 227 -12.38 23.15 2.39
C ARG A 227 -13.25 22.43 3.42
N GLN A 228 -14.48 22.07 3.04
CA GLN A 228 -15.42 21.39 3.93
C GLN A 228 -15.17 19.89 3.90
N VAL A 229 -15.04 19.33 5.08
CA VAL A 229 -14.92 17.88 5.28
C VAL A 229 -16.32 17.29 5.40
N ASP A 230 -16.60 16.25 4.65
CA ASP A 230 -17.82 15.45 4.81
C ASP A 230 -17.71 14.60 6.08
N GLN A 231 -18.34 15.05 7.16
CA GLN A 231 -18.30 14.37 8.45
C GLN A 231 -19.06 13.04 8.46
N THR A 232 -19.92 12.79 7.44
CA THR A 232 -20.75 11.57 7.38
C THR A 232 -19.90 10.31 7.37
N PHE A 233 -18.73 10.33 6.73
CA PHE A 233 -17.83 9.17 6.61
C PHE A 233 -16.45 9.44 7.21
N ALA A 234 -16.29 10.53 7.94
CA ALA A 234 -15.04 10.88 8.58
C ALA A 234 -14.63 9.86 9.64
N SER A 235 -13.33 9.71 9.85
CA SER A 235 -12.77 8.90 10.93
C SER A 235 -13.02 9.52 12.31
N ALA A 236 -12.79 8.75 13.36
CA ALA A 236 -12.89 9.27 14.73
C ALA A 236 -11.92 10.43 14.98
N ALA A 237 -10.69 10.35 14.45
CA ALA A 237 -9.69 11.41 14.62
C ALA A 237 -10.11 12.71 13.91
N VAL A 238 -10.63 12.60 12.68
CA VAL A 238 -11.14 13.77 11.95
C VAL A 238 -12.37 14.38 12.62
N LEU A 239 -13.30 13.54 13.10
CA LEU A 239 -14.47 14.04 13.86
C LEU A 239 -14.05 14.74 15.15
N ALA A 240 -13.15 14.15 15.92
CA ALA A 240 -12.59 14.74 17.14
C ALA A 240 -11.99 16.12 16.85
N ALA A 241 -11.18 16.22 15.80
CA ALA A 241 -10.54 17.47 15.39
C ALA A 241 -11.55 18.56 14.99
N LEU A 242 -12.56 18.18 14.19
CA LEU A 242 -13.53 19.16 13.67
C LEU A 242 -14.57 19.62 14.69
N GLN A 243 -14.92 18.75 15.64
CA GLN A 243 -15.94 19.00 16.65
C GLN A 243 -15.36 19.46 17.98
N GLY A 244 -14.05 19.37 18.17
CA GLY A 244 -13.38 19.69 19.43
C GLY A 244 -13.75 18.73 20.59
N ILE A 245 -14.07 17.47 20.28
CA ILE A 245 -14.46 16.46 21.26
C ILE A 245 -13.33 15.44 21.48
N PRO A 246 -13.31 14.75 22.63
CA PRO A 246 -12.38 13.66 22.87
C PRO A 246 -12.50 12.52 21.83
N LEU A 247 -11.40 11.85 21.53
CA LEU A 247 -11.34 10.78 20.53
C LEU A 247 -12.27 9.59 20.85
N ASP A 248 -12.41 9.24 22.12
CA ASP A 248 -13.31 8.19 22.60
C ASP A 248 -14.79 8.55 22.35
N GLN A 249 -15.16 9.82 22.57
CA GLN A 249 -16.51 10.30 22.24
C GLN A 249 -16.76 10.27 20.73
N ALA A 250 -15.80 10.68 19.92
CA ALA A 250 -15.89 10.59 18.46
C ALA A 250 -16.03 9.13 17.99
N ALA A 251 -15.31 8.21 18.60
CA ALA A 251 -15.40 6.77 18.30
C ALA A 251 -16.80 6.20 18.62
N ILE A 252 -17.41 6.61 19.73
CA ILE A 252 -18.79 6.22 20.10
C ILE A 252 -19.79 6.75 19.08
N GLN A 253 -19.68 8.03 18.67
CA GLN A 253 -20.53 8.62 17.63
C GLN A 253 -20.43 7.85 16.30
N LEU A 254 -19.20 7.44 15.95
CA LEU A 254 -18.92 6.69 14.73
C LEU A 254 -19.57 5.30 14.77
N GLN A 255 -19.48 4.61 15.89
CA GLN A 255 -20.13 3.32 16.10
C GLN A 255 -21.66 3.46 15.99
N GLN A 256 -22.26 4.43 16.64
CA GLN A 256 -23.70 4.69 16.56
C GLN A 256 -24.16 5.03 15.14
N ARG A 257 -23.37 5.82 14.41
CA ARG A 257 -23.64 6.13 13.00
C ARG A 257 -23.64 4.88 12.14
N ASP A 258 -22.63 4.03 12.29
CA ASP A 258 -22.48 2.81 11.49
C ASP A 258 -23.58 1.79 11.83
N GLU A 259 -23.97 1.65 13.08
CA GLU A 259 -25.11 0.84 13.53
C GLU A 259 -26.43 1.34 12.94
N GLN A 260 -26.65 2.65 12.93
CA GLN A 260 -27.86 3.25 12.33
C GLN A 260 -27.89 3.07 10.80
N ALA A 261 -26.76 3.20 10.14
CA ALA A 261 -26.65 2.99 8.69
C ALA A 261 -26.93 1.51 8.31
N LEU A 262 -26.60 0.57 9.17
CA LEU A 262 -26.88 -0.86 8.99
C LEU A 262 -28.31 -1.24 9.39
N ALA A 263 -28.88 -0.55 10.37
CA ALA A 263 -30.24 -0.80 10.88
C ALA A 263 -31.34 -0.20 9.99
N GLY A 264 -30.97 0.70 9.06
CA GLY A 264 -31.90 1.31 8.12
C GLY A 264 -32.64 0.24 7.31
N ALA A 265 -33.98 0.27 7.35
CA ALA A 265 -34.81 -0.73 6.68
C ALA A 265 -34.47 -0.78 5.17
N PRO A 266 -34.22 -1.95 4.60
CA PRO A 266 -33.96 -2.09 3.17
C PRO A 266 -35.13 -1.46 2.35
N GLY A 267 -34.80 -0.53 1.46
CA GLY A 267 -35.75 0.00 0.46
C GLY A 267 -36.51 1.26 0.84
N THR A 268 -36.25 1.92 1.99
CA THR A 268 -37.04 3.11 2.38
C THR A 268 -36.27 4.44 2.31
N VAL A 269 -34.95 4.44 2.28
CA VAL A 269 -34.14 5.65 2.21
C VAL A 269 -32.98 5.43 1.24
N ALA A 270 -32.78 6.37 0.33
CA ALA A 270 -31.56 6.40 -0.50
C ALA A 270 -30.34 6.37 0.41
N VAL A 271 -29.52 5.33 0.30
CA VAL A 271 -28.31 5.18 1.09
C VAL A 271 -27.37 6.33 0.70
N ASN A 272 -27.04 7.21 1.66
CA ASN A 272 -25.98 8.19 1.41
C ASN A 272 -24.68 7.44 1.15
N ARG A 273 -24.07 7.67 0.00
CA ARG A 273 -22.83 7.02 -0.43
C ARG A 273 -21.65 7.98 -0.46
N GLY A 274 -21.83 9.24 -0.05
CA GLY A 274 -20.78 10.26 -0.14
C GLY A 274 -20.36 10.54 -1.60
N GLY A 275 -19.10 10.79 -1.78
CA GLY A 275 -18.50 10.98 -3.09
C GLY A 275 -18.45 12.44 -3.56
N PRO A 276 -18.05 12.70 -4.80
CA PRO A 276 -17.80 11.71 -5.88
C PRO A 276 -16.44 11.00 -5.84
N LEU A 277 -15.50 11.41 -4.98
CA LEU A 277 -14.14 10.86 -4.90
C LEU A 277 -14.04 9.82 -3.81
N TYR A 278 -13.55 8.64 -4.18
CA TYR A 278 -13.39 7.50 -3.29
C TYR A 278 -11.98 6.97 -3.34
N ARG A 279 -11.41 6.71 -2.17
CA ARG A 279 -10.15 5.97 -2.06
C ARG A 279 -10.47 4.49 -1.83
N ILE A 280 -10.04 3.66 -2.77
CA ILE A 280 -10.27 2.21 -2.76
C ILE A 280 -8.94 1.54 -2.46
N GLN A 281 -8.89 0.80 -1.36
CA GLN A 281 -7.75 -0.04 -0.99
C GLN A 281 -8.09 -1.49 -1.23
N VAL A 282 -7.19 -2.20 -1.93
CA VAL A 282 -7.30 -3.64 -2.18
C VAL A 282 -6.06 -4.30 -1.62
N LYS A 283 -6.26 -5.29 -0.73
CA LYS A 283 -5.18 -6.04 -0.09
C LYS A 283 -5.36 -7.54 -0.35
N GLU A 284 -4.27 -8.22 -0.68
CA GLU A 284 -4.27 -9.68 -0.75
C GLU A 284 -4.33 -10.25 0.67
N GLN A 285 -5.26 -11.20 0.90
CA GLN A 285 -5.32 -11.90 2.17
C GLN A 285 -4.32 -13.06 2.17
N GLY A 286 -3.39 -13.02 3.07
CA GLY A 286 -2.77 -14.18 3.64
C GLY A 286 -1.48 -14.65 3.07
N GLY A 287 -0.68 -15.24 3.86
CA GLY A 287 0.61 -15.87 3.72
C GLY A 287 1.63 -15.18 4.62
N ALA A 288 2.58 -15.93 5.12
CA ALA A 288 3.68 -15.45 5.97
C ALA A 288 4.67 -14.53 5.22
N GLY A 289 4.20 -13.77 4.24
CA GLY A 289 4.99 -12.87 3.40
C GLY A 289 4.39 -11.48 3.30
N THR A 290 5.09 -10.58 2.66
CA THR A 290 4.66 -9.22 2.34
C THR A 290 3.36 -9.24 1.52
N ALA A 291 2.26 -8.81 2.12
CA ALA A 291 0.97 -8.74 1.45
C ALA A 291 1.01 -7.67 0.34
N ARG A 292 0.58 -8.04 -0.86
CA ARG A 292 0.39 -7.09 -1.95
C ARG A 292 -0.80 -6.21 -1.65
N ALA A 293 -0.64 -4.93 -1.94
CA ALA A 293 -1.71 -3.97 -1.78
C ALA A 293 -1.75 -3.01 -2.97
N MET A 294 -2.93 -2.52 -3.25
CA MET A 294 -3.15 -1.43 -4.20
C MET A 294 -4.07 -0.40 -3.57
N GLU A 295 -3.79 0.85 -3.82
CA GLU A 295 -4.65 1.97 -3.51
C GLU A 295 -4.97 2.73 -4.80
N ALA A 296 -6.22 3.14 -4.96
CA ALA A 296 -6.66 3.93 -6.11
C ALA A 296 -7.59 5.04 -5.66
N LEU A 297 -7.46 6.20 -6.29
CA LEU A 297 -8.45 7.27 -6.20
C LEU A 297 -9.37 7.20 -7.40
N VAL A 298 -10.66 7.04 -7.14
CA VAL A 298 -11.69 6.82 -8.15
C VAL A 298 -12.80 7.86 -7.99
N GLU A 299 -13.05 8.61 -9.02
CA GLU A 299 -14.23 9.48 -9.13
C GLU A 299 -15.37 8.66 -9.72
N ILE A 300 -16.49 8.58 -9.01
CA ILE A 300 -17.71 7.90 -9.45
C ILE A 300 -18.77 8.97 -9.71
N SER A 301 -19.23 9.03 -10.93
CA SER A 301 -20.23 10.02 -11.38
C SER A 301 -21.35 9.29 -12.11
N PRO A 302 -22.36 8.76 -11.39
CA PRO A 302 -23.50 8.08 -12.01
C PRO A 302 -24.19 9.00 -13.04
N GLY A 303 -24.56 8.45 -14.19
CA GLY A 303 -25.19 9.20 -15.27
C GLY A 303 -24.24 9.90 -16.25
N ARG A 304 -22.92 9.85 -16.01
CA ARG A 304 -21.91 10.27 -16.99
C ARG A 304 -21.37 9.07 -17.80
N SER A 305 -20.75 9.36 -18.93
CA SER A 305 -20.06 8.35 -19.75
C SER A 305 -18.60 8.79 -19.95
N PRO A 306 -17.61 8.06 -19.43
CA PRO A 306 -17.73 6.89 -18.55
C PRO A 306 -18.28 7.24 -17.15
N PRO A 307 -18.93 6.30 -16.46
CA PRO A 307 -19.54 6.56 -15.16
C PRO A 307 -18.52 6.66 -14.02
N PHE A 308 -17.26 6.39 -14.28
CA PHE A 308 -16.18 6.57 -13.32
C PHE A 308 -14.87 6.92 -14.02
N ARG A 309 -13.96 7.53 -13.24
CA ARG A 309 -12.60 7.86 -13.67
C ARG A 309 -11.63 7.44 -12.55
N VAL A 310 -10.54 6.80 -12.91
CA VAL A 310 -9.43 6.53 -11.99
C VAL A 310 -8.41 7.66 -12.15
N HIS A 311 -8.19 8.42 -11.09
CA HIS A 311 -7.24 9.53 -11.08
C HIS A 311 -5.81 9.01 -10.96
N TRP A 312 -5.58 8.10 -10.01
CA TRP A 312 -4.28 7.46 -9.82
C TRP A 312 -4.44 6.06 -9.21
N ARG A 313 -3.39 5.25 -9.37
CA ARG A 313 -3.22 3.94 -8.73
C ARG A 313 -1.83 3.84 -8.17
N ARG A 314 -1.71 3.33 -6.97
CA ARG A 314 -0.44 3.06 -6.29
C ARG A 314 -0.40 1.59 -5.91
N PHE A 315 0.67 0.92 -6.33
CA PHE A 315 0.95 -0.46 -5.95
C PHE A 315 2.10 -0.46 -4.97
N GLY A 316 2.00 -1.27 -3.93
CA GLY A 316 3.07 -1.37 -2.96
C GLY A 316 2.65 -2.21 -1.76
N LEU A 317 3.54 -2.18 -0.78
CA LEU A 317 3.31 -2.80 0.50
C LEU A 317 2.69 -1.73 1.39
N ILE A 318 1.39 -1.79 1.60
CA ILE A 318 0.78 -1.04 2.69
C ILE A 318 1.22 -1.76 3.97
N ALA A 319 2.06 -1.09 4.76
CA ALA A 319 2.46 -1.63 6.05
C ALA A 319 1.19 -1.93 6.88
N PRO A 320 1.11 -3.08 7.56
CA PRO A 320 0.02 -3.33 8.49
C PRO A 320 -0.01 -2.19 9.52
N PRO A 321 -1.19 -1.80 10.00
CA PRO A 321 -1.30 -0.83 11.09
C PRO A 321 -0.42 -1.32 12.25
N PRO A 322 0.22 -0.41 12.98
CA PRO A 322 1.02 -0.79 14.14
C PRO A 322 0.14 -1.62 15.07
N VAL A 323 0.59 -2.83 15.40
CA VAL A 323 -0.04 -3.64 16.44
C VAL A 323 0.17 -2.86 17.73
N VAL A 324 -0.88 -2.25 18.24
CA VAL A 324 -0.88 -1.70 19.60
C VAL A 324 -0.70 -2.91 20.51
N PRO A 325 0.37 -2.98 21.33
CA PRO A 325 0.50 -4.06 22.30
C PRO A 325 -0.75 -4.00 23.19
N LYS A 326 -1.49 -5.10 23.28
CA LYS A 326 -2.46 -5.23 24.36
C LYS A 326 -1.63 -5.28 25.64
N ASP A 327 -1.71 -4.23 26.45
CA ASP A 327 -1.29 -4.29 27.84
C ASP A 327 -2.04 -5.45 28.49
N ASN A 328 -1.33 -6.54 28.70
CA ASN A 328 -1.80 -7.61 29.58
C ASN A 328 -1.62 -7.09 31.00
N GLY A 329 -2.67 -6.45 31.55
CA GLY A 329 -2.80 -6.19 32.96
C GLY A 329 -3.03 -7.47 33.76
#